data_87c8609774044ad72113dd8e4aded126
#
_entry.id   87c8609774044ad72113dd8e4aded126
#
_cell.length_a   1.000
_cell.length_b   1.000
_cell.length_c   1.000
_cell.angle_alpha   90.00
_cell.angle_beta   90.00
_cell.angle_gamma   90.00
#
_symmetry.space_group_name_H-M   'P 1'
#
loop_
_entity.id
_entity.type
_entity.pdbx_description
1 polymer ?
#
loop_
_entity_poly.entity_id
_entity_poly.type
_entity_poly.pdbx_seq_one_letter_code
_entity_poly.pdbx_strand_id
1 'polypeptide(L)'
;MSNKSGKLVAIIDDELDITVLFRDAMRGIRGISIFTFTNPIMAFEHFKINRKDYVLIISDLRMPGINGIELLKRIKELNPLVRTVLMTAFEFDDELFQKNVEKQIINGFLQKPIMLEDLVKEVDNQLHLHQLQVHKTRLQ
;
A
#
# COMPACT_ATOMS: atom_id res chain seq x y z
N MET A 1 13.24 22.40 7.88
CA MET A 1 13.10 21.79 7.75
C MET A 1 12.59 20.90 7.46
N SER A 2 12.40 20.54 7.31
CA SER A 2 12.03 19.70 7.13
C SER A 2 11.97 18.76 6.77
N ASN A 3 12.17 18.28 6.82
CA ASN A 3 12.18 17.27 6.63
C ASN A 3 11.64 16.42 6.62
N LYS A 4 11.29 16.46 6.39
CA LYS A 4 10.62 15.56 6.51
C LYS A 4 10.61 14.52 5.84
N SER A 5 11.20 14.03 5.99
CA SER A 5 11.21 12.79 5.41
C SER A 5 9.94 12.15 5.60
N GLY A 6 9.27 12.17 4.67
CA GLY A 6 8.04 11.65 4.78
C GLY A 6 8.00 10.19 4.91
N LYS A 7 7.06 9.70 5.64
CA LYS A 7 6.61 8.34 5.53
C LYS A 7 5.31 8.43 4.76
N LEU A 8 5.39 8.19 3.48
CA LEU A 8 4.24 8.35 2.59
C LEU A 8 3.47 7.05 2.47
N VAL A 9 2.16 7.16 2.50
CA VAL A 9 1.24 6.04 2.31
C VAL A 9 0.30 6.40 1.17
N ALA A 10 0.11 5.51 0.22
CA ALA A 10 -0.84 5.72 -0.88
C ALA A 10 -2.02 4.77 -0.76
N ILE A 11 -3.20 5.28 -1.07
CA ILE A 11 -4.43 4.50 -1.19
C ILE A 11 -4.93 4.67 -2.62
N ILE A 12 -5.09 3.56 -3.32
CA ILE A 12 -5.48 3.58 -4.73
C ILE A 12 -6.74 2.75 -4.91
N ASP A 13 -7.82 3.40 -5.31
CA ASP A 13 -9.12 2.77 -5.56
C ASP A 13 -9.86 3.65 -6.54
N ASP A 14 -10.44 3.07 -7.59
CA ASP A 14 -11.13 3.86 -8.60
C ASP A 14 -12.42 4.52 -8.09
N GLU A 15 -12.88 4.17 -6.89
CA GLU A 15 -14.01 4.82 -6.25
C GLU A 15 -13.51 5.91 -5.30
N LEU A 16 -13.74 7.16 -5.66
CA LEU A 16 -13.28 8.31 -4.90
C LEU A 16 -13.76 8.29 -3.44
N ASP A 17 -15.03 7.94 -3.23
CA ASP A 17 -15.61 7.93 -1.88
C ASP A 17 -14.87 6.97 -0.97
N ILE A 18 -14.42 5.84 -1.49
CA ILE A 18 -13.65 4.86 -0.72
C ILE A 18 -12.31 5.45 -0.30
N THR A 19 -11.61 6.12 -1.23
CA THR A 19 -10.31 6.71 -0.89
C THR A 19 -10.43 7.77 0.18
N VAL A 20 -11.49 8.59 0.12
CA VAL A 20 -11.73 9.64 1.12
C VAL A 20 -12.06 9.02 2.48
N LEU A 21 -12.93 8.01 2.48
CA LEU A 21 -13.31 7.32 3.72
C LEU A 21 -12.09 6.70 4.40
N PHE A 22 -11.25 6.03 3.63
CA PHE A 22 -10.06 5.35 4.18
C PHE A 22 -9.04 6.36 4.68
N ARG A 23 -8.81 7.44 3.94
CA ARG A 23 -7.92 8.50 4.40
C ARG A 23 -8.39 9.07 5.73
N ASP A 24 -9.69 9.33 5.85
CA ASP A 24 -10.24 9.88 7.09
C ASP A 24 -10.10 8.91 8.25
N ALA A 25 -10.28 7.62 8.01
CA ALA A 25 -10.12 6.60 9.04
C ALA A 25 -8.68 6.50 9.55
N MET A 26 -7.71 6.87 8.71
CA MET A 26 -6.29 6.77 9.04
C MET A 26 -5.72 8.04 9.65
N ARG A 27 -6.51 9.08 9.83
CA ARG A 27 -6.03 10.38 10.35
C ARG A 27 -5.40 10.30 11.73
N GLY A 28 -5.80 9.34 12.55
CA GLY A 28 -5.22 9.15 13.87
C GLY A 28 -3.84 8.55 13.89
N ILE A 29 -3.35 8.06 12.76
CA ILE A 29 -2.03 7.45 12.67
C ILE A 29 -0.99 8.55 12.48
N ARG A 30 -0.08 8.68 13.44
CA ARG A 30 0.91 9.73 13.42
C ARG A 30 2.11 9.36 12.58
N GLY A 31 2.76 10.37 12.04
CA GLY A 31 4.04 10.21 11.36
C GLY A 31 3.94 9.80 9.91
N ILE A 32 2.73 9.76 9.35
CA ILE A 32 2.54 9.43 7.94
C ILE A 32 1.80 10.55 7.20
N SER A 33 2.06 10.64 5.91
CA SER A 33 1.30 11.50 5.00
C SER A 33 0.59 10.60 4.00
N ILE A 34 -0.72 10.79 3.87
CA ILE A 34 -1.57 9.90 3.08
C ILE A 34 -1.95 10.58 1.78
N PHE A 35 -1.67 9.91 0.66
CA PHE A 35 -2.07 10.35 -0.67
C PHE A 35 -3.07 9.37 -1.23
N THR A 36 -4.14 9.89 -1.83
CA THR A 36 -5.18 9.06 -2.42
C THR A 36 -5.23 9.26 -3.93
N PHE A 37 -5.47 8.18 -4.65
CA PHE A 37 -5.51 8.18 -6.10
C PHE A 37 -6.68 7.34 -6.58
N THR A 38 -7.38 7.84 -7.58
CA THR A 38 -8.40 7.06 -8.28
C THR A 38 -7.88 6.49 -9.60
N ASN A 39 -6.68 6.89 -9.99
CA ASN A 39 -6.04 6.45 -11.24
C ASN A 39 -4.70 5.80 -10.89
N PRO A 40 -4.51 4.50 -11.22
CA PRO A 40 -3.28 3.81 -10.86
C PRO A 40 -2.04 4.34 -11.57
N ILE A 41 -2.18 4.91 -12.75
CA ILE A 41 -1.03 5.46 -13.48
C ILE A 41 -0.52 6.71 -12.75
N MET A 42 -1.42 7.57 -12.28
CA MET A 42 -1.02 8.75 -11.51
C MET A 42 -0.38 8.36 -10.17
N ALA A 43 -0.91 7.31 -9.54
CA ALA A 43 -0.31 6.78 -8.31
C ALA A 43 1.12 6.32 -8.57
N PHE A 44 1.35 5.59 -9.64
CA PHE A 44 2.66 5.08 -9.98
C PHE A 44 3.64 6.23 -10.29
N GLU A 45 3.20 7.26 -11.00
CA GLU A 45 4.04 8.42 -11.28
C GLU A 45 4.45 9.14 -9.99
N HIS A 46 3.52 9.33 -9.07
CA HIS A 46 3.82 9.94 -7.78
C HIS A 46 4.79 9.06 -6.97
N PHE A 47 4.56 7.75 -7.01
CA PHE A 47 5.47 6.81 -6.34
C PHE A 47 6.89 6.91 -6.90
N LYS A 48 7.04 6.94 -8.22
CA LYS A 48 8.38 7.00 -8.84
C LYS A 48 9.18 8.20 -8.36
N ILE A 49 8.51 9.35 -8.26
CA ILE A 49 9.17 10.59 -7.84
C ILE A 49 9.55 10.55 -6.36
N ASN A 50 8.75 9.88 -5.53
CA ASN A 50 8.90 9.87 -4.08
C ASN A 50 9.25 8.49 -3.51
N ARG A 51 9.82 7.62 -4.32
CA ARG A 51 9.92 6.19 -3.98
C ARG A 51 10.70 5.91 -2.69
N LYS A 52 11.65 6.78 -2.33
CA LYS A 52 12.43 6.59 -1.11
C LYS A 52 11.63 6.92 0.15
N ASP A 53 10.60 7.73 0.01
CA ASP A 53 9.78 8.15 1.14
C ASP A 53 8.54 7.30 1.34
N TYR A 54 8.15 6.51 0.34
CA TYR A 54 6.99 5.66 0.45
C TYR A 54 7.26 4.45 1.33
N VAL A 55 6.36 4.19 2.25
CA VAL A 55 6.48 3.06 3.17
C VAL A 55 5.37 2.02 2.96
N LEU A 56 4.23 2.42 2.42
CA LEU A 56 3.07 1.55 2.27
C LEU A 56 2.22 1.96 1.08
N ILE A 57 1.81 0.98 0.29
CA ILE A 57 0.87 1.17 -0.81
C ILE A 57 -0.31 0.23 -0.59
N ILE A 58 -1.51 0.77 -0.59
CA ILE A 58 -2.75 0.00 -0.47
C ILE A 58 -3.52 0.18 -1.78
N SER A 59 -3.75 -0.89 -2.50
CA SER A 59 -4.35 -0.82 -3.83
C SER A 59 -5.50 -1.79 -3.98
N ASP A 60 -6.57 -1.31 -4.61
CA ASP A 60 -7.64 -2.17 -5.10
C ASP A 60 -7.08 -3.09 -6.20
N LEU A 61 -7.64 -4.27 -6.33
CA LEU A 61 -7.24 -5.22 -7.37
C LEU A 61 -7.75 -4.80 -8.73
N ARG A 62 -9.04 -4.48 -8.83
CA ARG A 62 -9.69 -4.17 -10.11
C ARG A 62 -9.81 -2.69 -10.34
N MET A 63 -9.06 -2.21 -11.32
CA MET A 63 -9.05 -0.81 -11.71
C MET A 63 -8.91 -0.73 -13.23
N PRO A 64 -9.47 0.30 -13.87
CA PRO A 64 -9.23 0.51 -15.31
C PRO A 64 -7.75 0.72 -15.59
N GLY A 65 -7.26 0.16 -16.68
CA GLY A 65 -5.88 0.29 -17.09
C GLY A 65 -5.02 -0.82 -16.53
N ILE A 66 -4.33 -0.57 -15.43
CA ILE A 66 -3.46 -1.55 -14.79
C ILE A 66 -4.15 -2.09 -13.53
N ASN A 67 -4.12 -3.41 -13.32
CA ASN A 67 -4.70 -3.97 -12.09
C ASN A 67 -3.74 -3.80 -10.91
N GLY A 68 -4.27 -4.03 -9.70
CA GLY A 68 -3.51 -3.81 -8.48
C GLY A 68 -2.28 -4.69 -8.36
N ILE A 69 -2.34 -5.95 -8.80
CA ILE A 69 -1.18 -6.85 -8.69
C ILE A 69 -0.04 -6.34 -9.58
N GLU A 70 -0.35 -5.95 -10.81
CA GLU A 70 0.67 -5.43 -11.71
C GLU A 70 1.26 -4.13 -11.18
N LEU A 71 0.42 -3.27 -10.62
CA LEU A 71 0.89 -2.03 -10.01
C LEU A 71 1.85 -2.30 -8.85
N LEU A 72 1.48 -3.20 -7.94
CA LEU A 72 2.32 -3.52 -6.79
C LEU A 72 3.62 -4.17 -7.21
N LYS A 73 3.58 -4.99 -8.26
CA LYS A 73 4.79 -5.61 -8.82
C LYS A 73 5.77 -4.54 -9.30
N ARG A 74 5.29 -3.57 -10.07
CA ARG A 74 6.14 -2.48 -10.57
C ARG A 74 6.71 -1.63 -9.44
N ILE A 75 5.92 -1.41 -8.40
CA ILE A 75 6.35 -0.67 -7.23
C ILE A 75 7.48 -1.40 -6.52
N LYS A 76 7.32 -2.70 -6.31
CA LYS A 76 8.36 -3.52 -5.65
C LYS A 76 9.66 -3.58 -6.45
N GLU A 77 9.58 -3.52 -7.76
CA GLU A 77 10.77 -3.49 -8.60
C GLU A 77 11.60 -2.23 -8.36
N LEU A 78 10.95 -1.12 -8.06
CA LEU A 78 11.63 0.15 -7.83
C LEU A 78 12.07 0.33 -6.37
N ASN A 79 11.32 -0.23 -5.42
CA ASN A 79 11.67 -0.17 -4.01
C ASN A 79 11.13 -1.41 -3.30
N PRO A 80 11.96 -2.45 -3.15
CA PRO A 80 11.48 -3.69 -2.52
C PRO A 80 11.13 -3.57 -1.04
N LEU A 81 11.55 -2.49 -0.38
CA LEU A 81 11.25 -2.29 1.04
C LEU A 81 9.86 -1.72 1.30
N VAL A 82 9.22 -1.13 0.28
CA VAL A 82 7.87 -0.60 0.46
C VAL A 82 6.90 -1.76 0.74
N ARG A 83 6.01 -1.57 1.71
CA ARG A 83 5.01 -2.58 2.03
C ARG A 83 3.82 -2.42 1.10
N THR A 84 3.20 -3.53 0.75
CA THR A 84 2.09 -3.54 -0.21
C THR A 84 0.93 -4.33 0.35
N VAL A 85 -0.27 -3.75 0.22
CA VAL A 85 -1.52 -4.38 0.66
C VAL A 85 -2.51 -4.35 -0.51
N LEU A 86 -3.10 -5.48 -0.82
CA LEU A 86 -4.10 -5.60 -1.87
C LEU A 86 -5.49 -5.67 -1.27
N MET A 87 -6.40 -4.84 -1.78
CA MET A 87 -7.82 -4.88 -1.42
C MET A 87 -8.57 -5.66 -2.49
N THR A 88 -9.36 -6.64 -2.09
CA THR A 88 -10.04 -7.50 -3.06
C THR A 88 -11.32 -8.08 -2.49
N ALA A 89 -12.30 -8.31 -3.38
CA ALA A 89 -13.52 -9.06 -3.06
C ALA A 89 -13.32 -10.57 -3.21
N PHE A 90 -12.19 -11.01 -3.78
CA PHE A 90 -11.92 -12.43 -3.99
C PHE A 90 -11.38 -13.08 -2.73
N GLU A 91 -11.53 -14.40 -2.64
CA GLU A 91 -10.99 -15.18 -1.55
C GLU A 91 -9.46 -15.36 -1.71
N PHE A 92 -8.77 -15.56 -0.59
CA PHE A 92 -7.31 -15.53 -0.55
C PHE A 92 -6.65 -16.87 -0.90
N ASP A 93 -7.43 -17.89 -1.20
CA ASP A 93 -6.90 -19.20 -1.59
C ASP A 93 -6.63 -19.33 -3.08
N ASP A 94 -6.83 -18.28 -3.84
CA ASP A 94 -6.53 -18.25 -5.26
C ASP A 94 -5.03 -18.42 -5.48
N GLU A 95 -4.65 -19.29 -6.42
CA GLU A 95 -3.24 -19.55 -6.73
C GLU A 95 -2.49 -18.29 -7.13
N LEU A 96 -3.15 -17.38 -7.85
CA LEU A 96 -2.53 -16.14 -8.29
C LEU A 96 -2.10 -15.30 -7.09
N PHE A 97 -2.97 -15.20 -6.08
CA PHE A 97 -2.63 -14.45 -4.87
C PHE A 97 -1.48 -15.11 -4.13
N GLN A 98 -1.51 -16.42 -3.97
CA GLN A 98 -0.47 -17.16 -3.27
C GLN A 98 0.89 -17.01 -3.94
N LYS A 99 0.93 -17.08 -5.26
CA LYS A 99 2.16 -16.84 -6.01
C LYS A 99 2.76 -15.47 -5.72
N ASN A 100 1.92 -14.44 -5.69
CA ASN A 100 2.39 -13.08 -5.46
C ASN A 100 2.78 -12.82 -4.01
N VAL A 101 2.16 -13.54 -3.07
CA VAL A 101 2.61 -13.53 -1.67
C VAL A 101 3.98 -14.17 -1.55
N GLU A 102 4.18 -15.33 -2.16
CA GLU A 102 5.48 -16.03 -2.14
C GLU A 102 6.59 -15.19 -2.75
N LYS A 103 6.30 -14.44 -3.82
CA LYS A 103 7.27 -13.55 -4.45
C LYS A 103 7.42 -12.23 -3.71
N GLN A 104 6.70 -12.05 -2.60
CA GLN A 104 6.72 -10.84 -1.80
C GLN A 104 6.23 -9.59 -2.53
N ILE A 105 5.44 -9.77 -3.57
CA ILE A 105 4.80 -8.66 -4.28
C ILE A 105 3.64 -8.11 -3.46
N ILE A 106 2.94 -8.99 -2.73
CA ILE A 106 1.82 -8.64 -1.87
C ILE A 106 2.20 -9.02 -0.44
N ASN A 107 2.23 -8.02 0.46
CA ASN A 107 2.59 -8.24 1.86
C ASN A 107 1.37 -8.44 2.76
N GLY A 108 0.21 -7.97 2.34
CA GLY A 108 -1.01 -8.14 3.12
C GLY A 108 -2.23 -8.01 2.25
N PHE A 109 -3.37 -8.41 2.83
CA PHE A 109 -4.66 -8.37 2.13
C PHE A 109 -5.70 -7.72 3.01
N LEU A 110 -6.65 -7.05 2.36
CA LEU A 110 -7.89 -6.60 2.98
C LEU A 110 -9.02 -7.07 2.10
N GLN A 111 -9.92 -7.89 2.66
CA GLN A 111 -11.04 -8.42 1.91
C GLN A 111 -12.23 -7.49 1.99
N LYS A 112 -12.83 -7.18 0.84
CA LYS A 112 -14.02 -6.34 0.76
C LYS A 112 -15.26 -7.11 1.20
N PRO A 113 -16.20 -6.48 1.89
CA PRO A 113 -16.21 -5.09 2.33
C PRO A 113 -15.26 -4.89 3.51
N ILE A 114 -14.45 -3.82 3.45
CA ILE A 114 -13.39 -3.61 4.42
C ILE A 114 -13.95 -2.81 5.61
N MET A 115 -13.83 -3.39 6.80
CA MET A 115 -14.17 -2.68 8.03
C MET A 115 -13.05 -1.70 8.35
N LEU A 116 -13.41 -0.48 8.76
CA LEU A 116 -12.43 0.56 9.00
C LEU A 116 -11.43 0.19 10.09
N GLU A 117 -11.88 -0.52 11.12
CA GLU A 117 -10.95 -0.97 12.16
C GLU A 117 -9.94 -1.99 11.64
N ASP A 118 -10.33 -2.84 10.68
CA ASP A 118 -9.41 -3.79 10.06
C ASP A 118 -8.40 -3.07 9.18
N LEU A 119 -8.84 -2.02 8.49
CA LEU A 119 -7.93 -1.18 7.70
C LEU A 119 -6.86 -0.56 8.60
N VAL A 120 -7.26 0.05 9.70
CA VAL A 120 -6.33 0.72 10.62
C VAL A 120 -5.36 -0.28 11.21
N LYS A 121 -5.85 -1.45 11.62
CA LYS A 121 -4.98 -2.51 12.15
C LYS A 121 -3.96 -2.98 11.13
N GLU A 122 -4.38 -3.17 9.89
CA GLU A 122 -3.46 -3.61 8.84
C GLU A 122 -2.42 -2.55 8.53
N VAL A 123 -2.83 -1.29 8.50
CA VAL A 123 -1.88 -0.18 8.29
C VAL A 123 -0.85 -0.14 9.40
N ASP A 124 -1.29 -0.18 10.66
CA ASP A 124 -0.37 -0.19 11.80
C ASP A 124 0.59 -1.36 11.72
N ASN A 125 0.09 -2.55 11.39
CA ASN A 125 0.91 -3.75 11.24
C ASN A 125 1.97 -3.57 10.15
N GLN A 126 1.58 -3.07 9.00
CA GLN A 126 2.52 -2.90 7.89
C GLN A 126 3.56 -1.81 8.17
N LEU A 127 3.17 -0.73 8.82
CA LEU A 127 4.12 0.31 9.22
C LEU A 127 5.15 -0.23 10.21
N HIS A 128 4.72 -1.05 11.16
CA HIS A 128 5.61 -1.69 12.11
C HIS A 128 6.57 -2.65 11.40
N LEU A 129 6.06 -3.48 10.49
CA LEU A 129 6.89 -4.42 9.73
C LEU A 129 7.88 -3.67 8.84
N HIS A 130 7.48 -2.57 8.24
CA HIS A 130 8.40 -1.74 7.46
C HIS A 130 9.55 -1.24 8.33
N GLN A 131 9.25 -0.73 9.50
CA GLN A 131 10.25 -0.21 10.42
C GLN A 131 11.24 -1.30 10.82
N LEU A 132 10.75 -2.50 11.13
CA LEU A 132 11.61 -3.62 11.48
C LEU A 132 12.49 -4.05 10.31
N GLN A 133 11.95 -4.08 9.11
CA GLN A 133 12.67 -4.49 7.92
C GLN A 133 13.78 -3.49 7.56
N VAL A 134 13.50 -2.21 7.64
CA VAL A 134 14.49 -1.16 7.40
C VAL A 134 15.60 -1.23 8.44
N HIS A 135 15.25 -1.41 9.71
CA HIS A 135 16.23 -1.56 10.79
C HIS A 135 17.12 -2.78 10.56
N LYS A 136 16.53 -3.91 10.21
CA LYS A 136 17.28 -5.13 9.92
C LYS A 136 18.26 -4.92 8.75
N THR A 137 17.82 -4.25 7.70
CA THR A 137 18.65 -3.97 6.52
C THR A 137 19.85 -3.09 6.90
N ARG A 138 19.65 -2.12 7.79
CA ARG A 138 20.73 -1.24 8.23
C ARG A 138 21.78 -1.95 9.07
N LEU A 139 21.42 -3.07 9.69
CA LEU A 139 22.37 -3.84 10.51
C LEU A 139 23.24 -4.79 9.68
N GLN A 140 22.93 -4.93 8.40
CA GLN A 140 23.71 -5.78 7.48
C GLN A 140 24.83 -4.93 6.79
#